data_bc74afff4a8c74344d9598ada331edba
#
_entry.id   bc74afff4a8c74344d9598ada331edba
#
_cell.length_a   1.000
_cell.length_b   1.000
_cell.length_c   1.000
_cell.angle_alpha   90.00
_cell.angle_beta   90.00
_cell.angle_gamma   90.00
#
_symmetry.space_group_name_H-M   'P 1'
#
loop_
_entity.id
_entity.type
_entity.pdbx_description
1 polymer ?
#
loop_
_entity_poly.entity_id
_entity_poly.type
_entity_poly.pdbx_seq_one_letter_code
_entity_poly.pdbx_strand_id
1 'polypeptide(L)'
;MTLFVRRALILTFLVGWVTAPLAADGASAAAAPEARQFDFLVGQWQVSGEVKVSGLVAMIHGRPKLAGSWKAWRTADGQGIEDELTLADASGTPRSTVHFTRSFSREENCWKIMGRDAYKGALPPATARRQGDEMLMTSSGTTPEGKHYRNRTHYLAITPAGFRMVQDRSYDEGKTWDTGAMTLDVRRTGN
;
A
#
# COMPACT_ATOMS: atom_id res chain seq x y z
N MET A 1 91.30 19.00 -31.24
CA MET A 1 89.95 18.91 -31.85
C MET A 1 89.25 17.84 -31.05
N THR A 2 88.53 18.25 -29.99
CA THR A 2 88.03 17.39 -28.92
C THR A 2 86.50 17.32 -29.00
N LEU A 3 86.00 16.10 -29.27
CA LEU A 3 84.53 15.85 -29.36
C LEU A 3 84.01 15.58 -27.94
N PHE A 4 83.08 16.44 -27.50
CA PHE A 4 82.31 16.25 -26.27
C PHE A 4 81.02 15.49 -26.60
N VAL A 5 80.91 14.23 -26.08
CA VAL A 5 79.69 13.44 -26.13
C VAL A 5 78.88 13.76 -24.85
N ARG A 6 77.75 14.46 -24.99
CA ARG A 6 76.75 14.64 -23.90
C ARG A 6 75.85 13.41 -23.85
N ARG A 7 75.91 12.67 -22.72
CA ARG A 7 74.93 11.65 -22.38
C ARG A 7 73.66 12.31 -21.80
N ALA A 8 72.53 12.15 -22.48
CA ALA A 8 71.21 12.53 -21.96
C ALA A 8 70.68 11.40 -21.08
N LEU A 9 70.38 11.73 -19.84
CA LEU A 9 69.73 10.85 -18.87
C LEU A 9 68.19 10.97 -19.06
N ILE A 10 67.57 9.89 -19.55
CA ILE A 10 66.11 9.82 -19.69
C ILE A 10 65.56 9.30 -18.37
N LEU A 11 64.90 10.18 -17.58
CA LEU A 11 64.16 9.83 -16.37
C LEU A 11 62.78 9.39 -16.74
N THR A 12 62.49 8.09 -16.69
CA THR A 12 61.18 7.52 -16.95
C THR A 12 60.33 7.64 -15.68
N PHE A 13 59.34 8.52 -15.67
CA PHE A 13 58.33 8.61 -14.62
C PHE A 13 57.26 7.52 -14.84
N LEU A 14 57.26 6.48 -13.99
CA LEU A 14 56.17 5.51 -13.86
C LEU A 14 55.01 6.16 -13.09
N VAL A 15 53.98 6.61 -13.80
CA VAL A 15 52.72 7.05 -13.18
C VAL A 15 51.91 5.80 -12.85
N GLY A 16 51.98 5.39 -11.59
CA GLY A 16 51.12 4.34 -11.08
C GLY A 16 49.68 4.81 -10.98
N TRP A 17 48.80 4.25 -11.80
CA TRP A 17 47.35 4.43 -11.64
C TRP A 17 46.86 3.61 -10.44
N VAL A 18 46.59 4.30 -9.34
CA VAL A 18 45.89 3.70 -8.20
C VAL A 18 44.40 3.71 -8.55
N THR A 19 43.87 2.58 -9.02
CA THR A 19 42.45 2.38 -9.11
C THR A 19 41.90 2.09 -7.72
N ALA A 20 41.35 3.09 -7.06
CA ALA A 20 40.54 2.88 -5.88
C ALA A 20 39.25 2.12 -6.27
N PRO A 21 38.89 1.03 -5.60
CA PRO A 21 37.61 0.41 -5.80
C PRO A 21 36.51 1.37 -5.31
N LEU A 22 35.62 1.80 -6.21
CA LEU A 22 34.35 2.37 -5.79
C LEU A 22 33.59 1.25 -5.06
N ALA A 23 33.66 1.28 -3.74
CA ALA A 23 32.70 0.55 -2.92
C ALA A 23 31.33 1.20 -3.17
N ALA A 24 30.52 0.55 -3.97
CA ALA A 24 29.10 0.87 -4.05
C ALA A 24 28.49 0.46 -2.69
N ASP A 25 28.44 1.41 -1.76
CA ASP A 25 27.64 1.29 -0.56
C ASP A 25 26.15 1.25 -0.97
N GLY A 26 25.71 0.08 -1.41
CA GLY A 26 24.32 -0.30 -1.52
C GLY A 26 23.73 -0.61 -0.15
N ALA A 27 23.97 0.23 0.84
CA ALA A 27 23.23 0.18 2.08
C ALA A 27 21.80 0.60 1.75
N SER A 28 20.90 -0.37 1.55
CA SER A 28 19.47 -0.14 1.57
C SER A 28 19.16 0.65 2.84
N ALA A 29 18.91 1.94 2.69
CA ALA A 29 18.58 2.79 3.83
C ALA A 29 17.41 2.15 4.57
N ALA A 30 17.60 1.81 5.84
CA ALA A 30 16.55 1.20 6.65
C ALA A 30 15.29 2.05 6.51
N ALA A 31 14.16 1.41 6.19
CA ALA A 31 12.89 2.10 6.02
C ALA A 31 12.59 2.93 7.27
N ALA A 32 12.24 4.20 7.08
CA ALA A 32 11.86 5.07 8.19
C ALA A 32 10.73 4.43 9.01
N PRO A 33 10.67 4.66 10.32
CA PRO A 33 9.61 4.07 11.18
C PRO A 33 8.21 4.30 10.63
N GLU A 34 7.97 5.45 10.01
CA GLU A 34 6.68 5.80 9.40
C GLU A 34 6.35 4.91 8.19
N ALA A 35 7.37 4.48 7.44
CA ALA A 35 7.21 3.55 6.32
C ALA A 35 6.89 2.10 6.77
N ARG A 36 6.80 1.86 8.07
CA ARG A 36 6.39 0.58 8.67
C ARG A 36 4.98 0.58 9.24
N GLN A 37 4.28 1.69 9.18
CA GLN A 37 2.94 1.82 9.77
C GLN A 37 1.90 0.86 9.18
N PHE A 38 2.10 0.37 7.95
CA PHE A 38 1.26 -0.66 7.32
C PHE A 38 1.82 -2.09 7.43
N ASP A 39 2.89 -2.34 8.20
CA ASP A 39 3.48 -3.67 8.36
C ASP A 39 2.49 -4.72 8.88
N PHE A 40 1.47 -4.27 9.59
CA PHE A 40 0.41 -5.16 10.05
C PHE A 40 -0.33 -5.86 8.91
N LEU A 41 -0.35 -5.29 7.69
CA LEU A 41 -0.95 -5.92 6.51
C LEU A 41 -0.11 -7.09 5.97
N VAL A 42 1.22 -7.05 6.14
CA VAL A 42 2.12 -8.03 5.51
C VAL A 42 1.80 -9.44 5.99
N GLY A 43 1.51 -10.32 5.04
CA GLY A 43 1.16 -11.72 5.29
C GLY A 43 -0.02 -12.21 4.47
N GLN A 44 -0.61 -13.31 4.92
CA GLN A 44 -1.78 -13.91 4.28
C GLN A 44 -2.94 -13.94 5.28
N TRP A 45 -4.11 -13.61 4.78
CA TRP A 45 -5.29 -13.38 5.60
C TRP A 45 -6.52 -14.01 4.99
N GLN A 46 -7.36 -14.56 5.84
CA GLN A 46 -8.75 -14.86 5.53
C GLN A 46 -9.61 -13.65 5.87
N VAL A 47 -10.52 -13.33 4.97
CA VAL A 47 -11.40 -12.17 5.10
C VAL A 47 -12.85 -12.63 5.13
N SER A 48 -13.62 -12.09 6.07
CA SER A 48 -15.07 -12.22 6.12
C SER A 48 -15.69 -10.86 6.40
N GLY A 49 -16.89 -10.62 5.92
CA GLY A 49 -17.50 -9.32 6.17
C GLY A 49 -18.87 -9.15 5.55
N GLU A 50 -19.29 -7.90 5.48
CA GLU A 50 -20.59 -7.53 4.94
C GLU A 50 -20.56 -6.14 4.31
N VAL A 51 -21.50 -5.92 3.39
CA VAL A 51 -21.78 -4.62 2.77
C VAL A 51 -23.15 -4.16 3.24
N LYS A 52 -23.26 -2.89 3.62
CA LYS A 52 -24.53 -2.27 3.94
C LYS A 52 -25.29 -2.00 2.64
N VAL A 53 -26.51 -2.48 2.58
CA VAL A 53 -27.48 -2.15 1.54
C VAL A 53 -28.63 -1.41 2.19
N SER A 54 -29.34 -0.60 1.41
CA SER A 54 -30.46 0.22 1.90
C SER A 54 -31.77 -0.21 1.28
N GLY A 55 -32.89 0.24 1.88
CA GLY A 55 -34.24 0.03 1.36
C GLY A 55 -34.77 -1.39 1.55
N LEU A 56 -35.72 -1.77 0.71
CA LEU A 56 -36.42 -3.07 0.74
C LEU A 56 -35.46 -4.27 0.62
N VAL A 57 -34.36 -4.12 -0.11
CA VAL A 57 -33.34 -5.17 -0.25
C VAL A 57 -32.74 -5.56 1.11
N ALA A 58 -32.42 -4.56 1.94
CA ALA A 58 -31.89 -4.79 3.27
C ALA A 58 -32.90 -5.50 4.19
N MET A 59 -34.18 -5.15 4.02
CA MET A 59 -35.26 -5.71 4.83
C MET A 59 -35.55 -7.17 4.51
N ILE A 60 -35.44 -7.56 3.22
CA ILE A 60 -35.77 -8.92 2.75
C ILE A 60 -34.58 -9.87 2.84
N HIS A 61 -33.39 -9.41 2.47
CA HIS A 61 -32.21 -10.26 2.30
C HIS A 61 -31.10 -10.02 3.33
N GLY A 62 -31.27 -9.03 4.21
CA GLY A 62 -30.23 -8.61 5.17
C GLY A 62 -29.04 -7.98 4.47
N ARG A 63 -27.88 -7.98 5.17
CA ARG A 63 -26.62 -7.46 4.62
C ARG A 63 -25.92 -8.54 3.82
N PRO A 64 -25.58 -8.31 2.53
CA PRO A 64 -24.79 -9.24 1.74
C PRO A 64 -23.49 -9.58 2.45
N LYS A 65 -23.23 -10.89 2.64
CA LYS A 65 -22.00 -11.38 3.22
C LYS A 65 -20.92 -11.47 2.17
N LEU A 66 -19.70 -11.21 2.60
CA LEU A 66 -18.49 -11.33 1.81
C LEU A 66 -17.53 -12.31 2.47
N ALA A 67 -16.83 -13.08 1.67
CA ALA A 67 -15.71 -13.90 2.08
C ALA A 67 -14.56 -13.76 1.07
N GLY A 68 -13.33 -13.99 1.51
CA GLY A 68 -12.21 -13.87 0.58
C GLY A 68 -10.85 -14.04 1.25
N SER A 69 -9.83 -13.56 0.54
CA SER A 69 -8.46 -13.58 0.99
C SER A 69 -7.79 -12.23 0.76
N TRP A 70 -6.81 -11.93 1.60
CA TRP A 70 -5.94 -10.77 1.45
C TRP A 70 -4.50 -11.24 1.57
N LYS A 71 -3.65 -10.87 0.61
CA LYS A 71 -2.22 -11.12 0.64
C LYS A 71 -1.50 -9.80 0.53
N ALA A 72 -0.48 -9.58 1.35
CA ALA A 72 0.32 -8.37 1.28
C ALA A 72 1.80 -8.70 1.48
N TRP A 73 2.66 -7.99 0.76
CA TRP A 73 4.11 -8.14 0.81
C TRP A 73 4.79 -6.79 0.64
N ARG A 74 6.03 -6.71 1.10
CA ARG A 74 6.84 -5.51 0.89
C ARG A 74 7.32 -5.45 -0.54
N THR A 75 7.40 -4.23 -1.09
CA THR A 75 8.10 -3.96 -2.35
C THR A 75 9.56 -4.36 -2.24
N ALA A 76 10.21 -4.64 -3.38
CA ALA A 76 11.60 -5.12 -3.42
C ALA A 76 12.59 -4.12 -2.77
N ASP A 77 12.30 -2.83 -2.85
CA ASP A 77 13.08 -1.76 -2.20
C ASP A 77 12.77 -1.59 -0.70
N GLY A 78 11.79 -2.33 -0.17
CA GLY A 78 11.34 -2.26 1.22
C GLY A 78 10.64 -0.95 1.61
N GLN A 79 10.40 -0.02 0.68
CA GLN A 79 9.82 1.29 0.96
C GLN A 79 8.29 1.32 0.87
N GLY A 80 7.69 0.30 0.28
CA GLY A 80 6.25 0.20 0.06
C GLY A 80 5.68 -1.17 0.40
N ILE A 81 4.40 -1.31 0.14
CA ILE A 81 3.63 -2.56 0.26
C ILE A 81 2.79 -2.72 -0.99
N GLU A 82 2.79 -3.90 -1.52
CA GLU A 82 1.82 -4.36 -2.50
C GLU A 82 0.87 -5.36 -1.84
N ASP A 83 -0.39 -5.30 -2.20
CA ASP A 83 -1.37 -6.22 -1.66
C ASP A 83 -2.49 -6.54 -2.64
N GLU A 84 -3.05 -7.73 -2.50
CA GLU A 84 -4.17 -8.22 -3.29
C GLU A 84 -5.31 -8.65 -2.36
N LEU A 85 -6.46 -8.02 -2.52
CA LEU A 85 -7.69 -8.35 -1.82
C LEU A 85 -8.70 -8.94 -2.80
N THR A 86 -9.06 -10.21 -2.61
CA THR A 86 -10.12 -10.87 -3.35
C THR A 86 -11.33 -11.09 -2.45
N LEU A 87 -12.52 -10.68 -2.94
CA LEU A 87 -13.79 -10.84 -2.24
C LEU A 87 -14.81 -11.52 -3.16
N ALA A 88 -15.56 -12.46 -2.58
CA ALA A 88 -16.69 -13.12 -3.20
C ALA A 88 -17.93 -12.97 -2.31
N ASP A 89 -19.11 -13.13 -2.89
CA ASP A 89 -20.36 -13.21 -2.13
C ASP A 89 -20.58 -14.59 -1.50
N ALA A 90 -21.70 -14.76 -0.80
CA ALA A 90 -22.05 -16.01 -0.12
C ALA A 90 -22.22 -17.21 -1.07
N SER A 91 -22.45 -16.98 -2.36
CA SER A 91 -22.52 -18.04 -3.39
C SER A 91 -21.15 -18.43 -3.95
N GLY A 92 -20.08 -17.73 -3.54
CA GLY A 92 -18.73 -17.88 -4.08
C GLY A 92 -18.50 -17.09 -5.38
N THR A 93 -19.45 -16.28 -5.81
CA THR A 93 -19.28 -15.45 -7.02
C THR A 93 -18.30 -14.30 -6.71
N PRO A 94 -17.19 -14.15 -7.49
CA PRO A 94 -16.24 -13.07 -7.30
C PRO A 94 -16.92 -11.70 -7.47
N ARG A 95 -16.66 -10.78 -6.54
CA ARG A 95 -17.22 -9.42 -6.54
C ARG A 95 -16.17 -8.35 -6.69
N SER A 96 -14.94 -8.65 -6.31
CA SER A 96 -13.82 -7.72 -6.35
C SER A 96 -12.50 -8.49 -6.25
N THR A 97 -11.53 -8.11 -7.05
CA THR A 97 -10.13 -8.49 -6.89
C THR A 97 -9.32 -7.24 -7.12
N VAL A 98 -8.84 -6.65 -6.04
CA VAL A 98 -8.10 -5.39 -6.09
C VAL A 98 -6.64 -5.64 -5.79
N HIS A 99 -5.79 -5.19 -6.70
CA HIS A 99 -4.36 -5.02 -6.43
C HIS A 99 -4.10 -3.58 -5.99
N PHE A 100 -3.41 -3.43 -4.85
CA PHE A 100 -3.02 -2.13 -4.31
C PHE A 100 -1.50 -1.99 -4.29
N THR A 101 -1.04 -0.77 -4.54
CA THR A 101 0.32 -0.32 -4.27
C THR A 101 0.26 0.78 -3.23
N ARG A 102 1.04 0.66 -2.17
CA ARG A 102 1.12 1.62 -1.06
C ARG A 102 2.55 2.10 -0.92
N SER A 103 2.75 3.40 -0.98
CA SER A 103 4.06 4.04 -0.79
C SER A 103 3.96 5.17 0.23
N PHE A 104 4.97 5.31 1.09
CA PHE A 104 5.01 6.38 2.06
C PHE A 104 5.63 7.64 1.46
N SER A 105 4.91 8.76 1.47
CA SER A 105 5.42 10.07 1.11
C SER A 105 5.95 10.78 2.35
N ARG A 106 7.27 10.99 2.41
CA ARG A 106 7.90 11.76 3.50
C ARG A 106 7.51 13.23 3.45
N GLU A 107 7.39 13.79 2.26
CA GLU A 107 7.03 15.19 2.03
C GLU A 107 5.63 15.51 2.59
N GLU A 108 4.65 14.66 2.30
CA GLU A 108 3.27 14.87 2.73
C GLU A 108 2.94 14.16 4.06
N ASN A 109 3.91 13.43 4.62
CA ASN A 109 3.77 12.63 5.83
C ASN A 109 2.51 11.76 5.81
N CYS A 110 2.33 11.03 4.70
CA CYS A 110 1.19 10.12 4.53
C CYS A 110 1.52 8.98 3.56
N TRP A 111 0.73 7.93 3.63
CA TRP A 111 0.74 6.87 2.65
C TRP A 111 -0.08 7.27 1.44
N LYS A 112 0.46 7.05 0.25
CA LYS A 112 -0.22 7.14 -1.04
C LYS A 112 -0.62 5.74 -1.47
N ILE A 113 -1.87 5.59 -1.87
CA ILE A 113 -2.44 4.29 -2.19
C ILE A 113 -3.10 4.38 -3.56
N MET A 114 -2.66 3.50 -4.44
CA MET A 114 -3.26 3.29 -5.75
C MET A 114 -3.85 1.90 -5.79
N GLY A 115 -5.01 1.74 -6.39
CA GLY A 115 -5.68 0.45 -6.51
C GLY A 115 -6.24 0.22 -7.90
N ARG A 116 -6.29 -1.04 -8.31
CA ARG A 116 -6.94 -1.48 -9.54
C ARG A 116 -7.75 -2.75 -9.26
N ASP A 117 -9.05 -2.64 -9.48
CA ASP A 117 -9.96 -3.79 -9.40
C ASP A 117 -10.04 -4.46 -10.78
N ALA A 118 -9.94 -5.79 -10.81
CA ALA A 118 -9.98 -6.58 -12.04
C ALA A 118 -11.29 -6.41 -12.82
N TYR A 119 -12.39 -6.09 -12.13
CA TYR A 119 -13.73 -5.96 -12.72
C TYR A 119 -14.15 -4.51 -12.98
N LYS A 120 -13.62 -3.57 -12.16
CA LYS A 120 -14.06 -2.15 -12.16
C LYS A 120 -12.99 -1.19 -12.69
N GLY A 121 -11.77 -1.67 -12.91
CA GLY A 121 -10.66 -0.84 -13.37
C GLY A 121 -9.96 -0.07 -12.23
N ALA A 122 -9.39 1.09 -12.55
CA ALA A 122 -8.68 1.91 -11.58
C ALA A 122 -9.63 2.44 -10.49
N LEU A 123 -9.20 2.31 -9.24
CA LEU A 123 -9.90 2.90 -8.10
C LEU A 123 -9.44 4.34 -7.88
N PRO A 124 -10.26 5.19 -7.26
CA PRO A 124 -9.82 6.52 -6.86
C PRO A 124 -8.58 6.44 -5.97
N PRO A 125 -7.58 7.31 -6.20
CA PRO A 125 -6.42 7.42 -5.32
C PRO A 125 -6.84 7.66 -3.88
N ALA A 126 -6.09 7.08 -2.95
CA ALA A 126 -6.34 7.24 -1.53
C ALA A 126 -5.07 7.69 -0.80
N THR A 127 -5.26 8.31 0.36
CA THR A 127 -4.19 8.60 1.31
C THR A 127 -4.50 7.96 2.65
N ALA A 128 -3.46 7.59 3.41
CA ALA A 128 -3.67 7.10 4.77
C ALA A 128 -2.66 7.69 5.75
N ARG A 129 -3.11 7.81 7.00
CA ARG A 129 -2.30 8.27 8.14
C ARG A 129 -2.60 7.46 9.38
N ARG A 130 -1.59 7.24 10.18
CA ARG A 130 -1.75 6.66 11.51
C ARG A 130 -2.41 7.68 12.43
N GLN A 131 -3.45 7.26 13.18
CA GLN A 131 -4.15 8.06 14.18
C GLN A 131 -4.28 7.23 15.46
N GLY A 132 -3.37 7.44 16.40
CA GLY A 132 -3.28 6.57 17.58
C GLY A 132 -3.04 5.11 17.21
N ASP A 133 -3.93 4.23 17.62
CA ASP A 133 -3.84 2.79 17.36
C ASP A 133 -4.49 2.33 16.06
N GLU A 134 -5.12 3.24 15.32
CA GLU A 134 -5.75 2.95 14.04
C GLU A 134 -4.99 3.54 12.85
N MET A 135 -5.23 2.97 11.67
CA MET A 135 -4.84 3.56 10.41
C MET A 135 -6.10 4.06 9.70
N LEU A 136 -6.15 5.35 9.40
CA LEU A 136 -7.24 5.97 8.65
C LEU A 136 -6.85 6.20 7.20
N MET A 137 -7.58 5.58 6.27
CA MET A 137 -7.46 5.81 4.83
C MET A 137 -8.65 6.61 4.31
N THR A 138 -8.40 7.59 3.46
CA THR A 138 -9.43 8.43 2.82
C THR A 138 -9.30 8.41 1.31
N SER A 139 -10.42 8.40 0.62
CA SER A 139 -10.50 8.56 -0.83
C SER A 139 -11.75 9.32 -1.23
N SER A 140 -11.77 9.86 -2.46
CA SER A 140 -12.93 10.51 -3.04
C SER A 140 -13.12 10.00 -4.46
N GLY A 141 -14.36 9.89 -4.91
CA GLY A 141 -14.66 9.40 -6.25
C GLY A 141 -16.05 9.85 -6.70
N THR A 142 -16.46 9.30 -7.85
CA THR A 142 -17.76 9.55 -8.44
C THR A 142 -18.39 8.20 -8.78
N THR A 143 -19.68 8.02 -8.45
CA THR A 143 -20.41 6.82 -8.84
C THR A 143 -20.69 6.82 -10.37
N PRO A 144 -21.06 5.68 -10.97
CA PRO A 144 -21.44 5.63 -12.38
C PRO A 144 -22.57 6.62 -12.75
N GLU A 145 -23.43 6.94 -11.78
CA GLU A 145 -24.55 7.90 -11.94
C GLU A 145 -24.11 9.36 -11.75
N GLY A 146 -22.80 9.62 -11.61
CA GLY A 146 -22.23 10.97 -11.48
C GLY A 146 -22.26 11.56 -10.08
N LYS A 147 -22.67 10.80 -9.05
CA LYS A 147 -22.73 11.31 -7.67
C LYS A 147 -21.37 11.26 -7.01
N HIS A 148 -20.87 12.40 -6.53
CA HIS A 148 -19.62 12.48 -5.76
C HIS A 148 -19.77 11.78 -4.41
N TYR A 149 -18.70 11.13 -3.97
CA TYR A 149 -18.63 10.52 -2.65
C TYR A 149 -17.22 10.67 -2.04
N ARG A 150 -17.19 10.63 -0.72
CA ARG A 150 -15.96 10.44 0.08
C ARG A 150 -16.08 9.14 0.85
N ASN A 151 -14.96 8.41 0.93
CA ASN A 151 -14.82 7.28 1.84
C ASN A 151 -13.80 7.62 2.92
N ARG A 152 -14.04 7.12 4.11
CA ARG A 152 -13.03 6.93 5.14
C ARG A 152 -13.05 5.46 5.54
N THR A 153 -11.85 4.88 5.61
CA THR A 153 -11.68 3.47 5.94
C THR A 153 -10.76 3.38 7.15
N HIS A 154 -11.28 2.84 8.22
CA HIS A 154 -10.60 2.63 9.48
C HIS A 154 -10.06 1.21 9.54
N TYR A 155 -8.79 1.05 9.87
CA TYR A 155 -8.19 -0.22 10.25
C TYR A 155 -8.04 -0.22 11.75
N LEU A 156 -8.84 -1.04 12.43
CA LEU A 156 -9.06 -1.05 13.87
C LEU A 156 -8.60 -2.38 14.48
N ALA A 157 -8.42 -2.40 15.80
CA ALA A 157 -8.07 -3.60 16.56
C ALA A 157 -6.89 -4.37 15.94
N ILE A 158 -5.87 -3.64 15.52
CA ILE A 158 -4.69 -4.18 14.83
C ILE A 158 -3.87 -5.01 15.80
N THR A 159 -3.74 -6.31 15.49
CA THR A 159 -2.94 -7.29 16.24
C THR A 159 -2.16 -8.18 15.27
N PRO A 160 -1.18 -8.97 15.72
CA PRO A 160 -0.53 -9.95 14.87
C PRO A 160 -1.49 -11.03 14.31
N ALA A 161 -2.59 -11.30 14.98
CA ALA A 161 -3.58 -12.31 14.59
C ALA A 161 -4.65 -11.79 13.62
N GLY A 162 -4.85 -10.47 13.53
CA GLY A 162 -5.87 -9.89 12.67
C GLY A 162 -6.16 -8.42 12.95
N PHE A 163 -7.08 -7.89 12.18
CA PHE A 163 -7.58 -6.53 12.31
C PHE A 163 -9.01 -6.44 11.75
N ARG A 164 -9.67 -5.34 12.02
CA ARG A 164 -10.98 -5.02 11.46
C ARG A 164 -10.88 -3.82 10.54
N MET A 165 -11.52 -3.88 9.38
CA MET A 165 -11.65 -2.77 8.44
C MET A 165 -13.10 -2.31 8.40
N VAL A 166 -13.34 -1.02 8.62
CA VAL A 166 -14.66 -0.39 8.55
C VAL A 166 -14.59 0.78 7.58
N GLN A 167 -15.39 0.74 6.54
CA GLN A 167 -15.50 1.82 5.58
C GLN A 167 -16.82 2.57 5.81
N ASP A 168 -16.72 3.87 5.96
CA ASP A 168 -17.85 4.79 5.95
C ASP A 168 -17.88 5.56 4.63
N ARG A 169 -19.06 5.99 4.22
CA ARG A 169 -19.25 6.77 2.99
C ARG A 169 -20.06 8.02 3.25
N SER A 170 -19.66 9.11 2.63
CA SER A 170 -20.38 10.38 2.62
C SER A 170 -20.69 10.78 1.19
N TYR A 171 -21.88 11.36 0.98
CA TYR A 171 -22.31 11.92 -0.30
C TYR A 171 -22.57 13.44 -0.23
N ASP A 172 -22.14 14.08 0.84
CA ASP A 172 -22.34 15.51 1.14
C ASP A 172 -21.05 16.17 1.65
N GLU A 173 -19.92 15.80 1.03
CA GLU A 173 -18.60 16.34 1.32
C GLU A 173 -18.10 16.09 2.76
N GLY A 174 -18.62 15.04 3.42
CA GLY A 174 -18.22 14.66 4.77
C GLY A 174 -19.03 15.29 5.89
N LYS A 175 -20.15 15.96 5.57
CA LYS A 175 -21.04 16.52 6.58
C LYS A 175 -21.80 15.42 7.33
N THR A 176 -22.26 14.41 6.61
CA THR A 176 -22.86 13.20 7.19
C THR A 176 -22.16 11.95 6.66
N TRP A 177 -22.19 10.88 7.44
CA TRP A 177 -21.52 9.63 7.12
C TRP A 177 -22.48 8.45 7.26
N ASP A 178 -22.59 7.67 6.20
CA ASP A 178 -23.17 6.33 6.27
C ASP A 178 -22.11 5.38 6.82
N THR A 179 -22.20 5.10 8.13
CA THR A 179 -21.20 4.32 8.85
C THR A 179 -21.35 2.82 8.59
N GLY A 180 -20.22 2.13 8.45
CA GLY A 180 -20.19 0.70 8.17
C GLY A 180 -20.77 0.34 6.80
N ALA A 181 -20.56 1.20 5.78
CA ALA A 181 -20.94 0.90 4.40
C ALA A 181 -20.34 -0.42 3.92
N MET A 182 -19.14 -0.75 4.41
CA MET A 182 -18.51 -2.07 4.31
C MET A 182 -17.75 -2.36 5.60
N THR A 183 -17.83 -3.60 6.08
CA THR A 183 -17.06 -4.06 7.24
C THR A 183 -16.41 -5.37 6.90
N LEU A 184 -15.11 -5.51 7.18
CA LEU A 184 -14.34 -6.73 7.01
C LEU A 184 -13.64 -7.09 8.32
N ASP A 185 -13.77 -8.34 8.73
CA ASP A 185 -12.96 -8.98 9.77
C ASP A 185 -11.86 -9.78 9.09
N VAL A 186 -10.60 -9.46 9.39
CA VAL A 186 -9.41 -9.99 8.73
C VAL A 186 -8.61 -10.79 9.75
N ARG A 187 -8.40 -12.08 9.48
CA ARG A 187 -7.71 -13.00 10.37
C ARG A 187 -6.52 -13.62 9.64
N ARG A 188 -5.39 -13.72 10.34
CA ARG A 188 -4.20 -14.34 9.75
C ARG A 188 -4.46 -15.80 9.46
N THR A 189 -4.19 -16.24 8.25
CA THR A 189 -4.08 -17.66 7.94
C THR A 189 -2.74 -18.15 8.49
N GLY A 190 -2.74 -19.29 9.22
CA GLY A 190 -1.54 -19.79 9.88
C GLY A 190 -0.32 -19.84 8.95
N ASN A 191 0.85 -19.83 9.57
CA ASN A 191 2.15 -19.98 8.89
C ASN A 191 2.21 -21.30 8.15
#